data_0a2fe0c6349f75fade9c655994d27525
#
_entry.id   0a2fe0c6349f75fade9c655994d27525
#
_cell.length_a   1.000
_cell.length_b   1.000
_cell.length_c   1.000
_cell.angle_alpha   90.00
_cell.angle_beta   90.00
_cell.angle_gamma   90.00
#
_symmetry.space_group_name_H-M   'P 1'
#
loop_
_entity.id
_entity.type
_entity.pdbx_description
1 polymer ?
#
loop_
_entity_poly.entity_id
_entity_poly.type
_entity_poly.pdbx_seq_one_letter_code
_entity_poly.pdbx_strand_id
1 'polypeptide(L)'
;KAILYYILFLAEYLITIFLGGFLVGLYMAMNMDSGSHSQQIGALKESVYPFIIVIGFLGILIVWFTFGHYKFSRFSLGKVIPAAKWKAMTICTMPILGFTMVFYSIMNLFHLDFLPKQMMDISYLGFLPFNINGSFISAYIFFGAIQEELIRCGKKSWVQLLTLSIMMLPASMMSVTPSGDINVNLTVLGFITLCYCSWIYGKTRSTIILFVLYFVSNLVPFHFESKVLGILLLIAGTALTIGGFAALSRKLPEMLVKDENE
;
A
#
# COMPACT_ATOMS: atom_id res chain seq x y z
N LYS A 1 -6.41 21.16 -8.93
CA LYS A 1 -7.03 19.80 -9.03
C LYS A 1 -6.39 18.83 -8.05
N ALA A 2 -5.02 18.71 -7.96
CA ALA A 2 -4.35 17.79 -7.03
C ALA A 2 -4.80 17.99 -5.57
N ILE A 3 -4.91 19.24 -5.10
CA ILE A 3 -5.41 19.54 -3.75
C ILE A 3 -6.86 19.08 -3.57
N LEU A 4 -7.71 19.25 -4.59
CA LEU A 4 -9.11 18.78 -4.53
C LEU A 4 -9.17 17.26 -4.41
N TYR A 5 -8.36 16.51 -5.17
CA TYR A 5 -8.29 15.06 -5.06
C TYR A 5 -7.82 14.62 -3.67
N TYR A 6 -6.88 15.35 -3.07
CA TYR A 6 -6.41 15.07 -1.72
C TYR A 6 -7.48 15.36 -0.67
N ILE A 7 -8.21 16.47 -0.79
CA ILE A 7 -9.33 16.79 0.12
C ILE A 7 -10.43 15.72 0.02
N LEU A 8 -10.78 15.29 -1.20
CA LEU A 8 -11.74 14.21 -1.41
C LEU A 8 -11.27 12.90 -0.77
N PHE A 9 -9.97 12.57 -0.92
CA PHE A 9 -9.39 11.40 -0.26
C PHE A 9 -9.47 11.49 1.26
N LEU A 10 -9.12 12.64 1.86
CA LEU A 10 -9.21 12.83 3.31
C LEU A 10 -10.65 12.73 3.80
N ALA A 11 -11.60 13.35 3.09
CA ALA A 11 -13.02 13.26 3.44
C ALA A 11 -13.52 11.82 3.40
N GLU A 12 -13.16 11.08 2.36
CA GLU A 12 -13.50 9.67 2.18
C GLU A 12 -12.89 8.78 3.27
N TYR A 13 -11.63 9.01 3.59
CA TYR A 13 -10.93 8.31 4.66
C TYR A 13 -11.58 8.55 6.03
N LEU A 14 -11.93 9.80 6.34
CA LEU A 14 -12.65 10.16 7.58
C LEU A 14 -14.05 9.53 7.63
N ILE A 15 -14.80 9.57 6.53
CA ILE A 15 -16.12 8.93 6.44
C ILE A 15 -16.00 7.42 6.65
N THR A 16 -15.01 6.77 6.04
CA THR A 16 -14.78 5.32 6.19
C THR A 16 -14.44 4.95 7.62
N ILE A 17 -13.55 5.72 8.29
CA ILE A 17 -13.22 5.51 9.71
C ILE A 17 -14.45 5.72 10.59
N PHE A 18 -15.21 6.79 10.35
CA PHE A 18 -16.39 7.11 11.17
C PHE A 18 -17.47 6.05 11.02
N LEU A 19 -17.80 5.64 9.79
CA LEU A 19 -18.77 4.57 9.52
C LEU A 19 -18.29 3.22 10.07
N GLY A 20 -17.01 2.89 9.89
CA GLY A 20 -16.43 1.69 10.45
C GLY A 20 -16.48 1.66 11.97
N GLY A 21 -16.06 2.75 12.63
CA GLY A 21 -16.14 2.88 14.08
C GLY A 21 -17.58 2.82 14.61
N PHE A 22 -18.52 3.44 13.91
CA PHE A 22 -19.94 3.40 14.26
C PHE A 22 -20.52 1.97 14.14
N LEU A 23 -20.22 1.25 13.05
CA LEU A 23 -20.66 -0.14 12.87
C LEU A 23 -20.06 -1.08 13.91
N VAL A 24 -18.77 -0.91 14.24
CA VAL A 24 -18.10 -1.64 15.33
C VAL A 24 -18.77 -1.34 16.66
N GLY A 25 -19.03 -0.08 16.97
CA GLY A 25 -19.72 0.33 18.19
C GLY A 25 -21.14 -0.24 18.30
N LEU A 26 -21.92 -0.23 17.20
CA LEU A 26 -23.25 -0.82 17.12
C LEU A 26 -23.20 -2.34 17.36
N TYR A 27 -22.30 -3.05 16.71
CA TYR A 27 -22.14 -4.49 16.88
C TYR A 27 -21.78 -4.83 18.33
N MET A 28 -20.87 -4.06 18.94
CA MET A 28 -20.51 -4.22 20.34
C MET A 28 -21.71 -4.00 21.26
N ALA A 29 -22.48 -2.92 21.04
CA ALA A 29 -23.67 -2.62 21.83
C ALA A 29 -24.74 -3.72 21.74
N MET A 30 -24.86 -4.39 20.60
CA MET A 30 -25.85 -5.44 20.38
C MET A 30 -25.43 -6.83 20.91
N ASN A 31 -24.13 -7.10 21.02
CA ASN A 31 -23.60 -8.44 21.33
C ASN A 31 -22.81 -8.51 22.63
N MET A 32 -22.63 -7.40 23.37
CA MET A 32 -21.96 -7.43 24.65
C MET A 32 -22.94 -7.62 25.80
N ASP A 33 -23.07 -8.86 26.27
CA ASP A 33 -23.56 -9.14 27.61
C ASP A 33 -22.50 -8.74 28.63
N SER A 34 -22.94 -8.43 29.85
CA SER A 34 -22.18 -7.90 31.00
C SER A 34 -21.09 -8.84 31.56
N GLY A 35 -20.29 -9.44 30.66
CA GLY A 35 -19.21 -10.36 31.02
C GLY A 35 -17.92 -9.67 31.49
N SER A 36 -16.98 -10.45 32.02
CA SER A 36 -15.69 -9.96 32.51
C SER A 36 -14.84 -9.29 31.41
N HIS A 37 -14.02 -8.32 31.79
CA HIS A 37 -13.21 -7.48 30.86
C HIS A 37 -12.30 -8.31 29.91
N SER A 38 -11.81 -9.46 30.36
CA SER A 38 -10.99 -10.39 29.55
C SER A 38 -11.81 -11.14 28.47
N GLN A 39 -13.07 -11.48 28.77
CA GLN A 39 -13.98 -12.07 27.80
C GLN A 39 -14.42 -11.04 26.74
N GLN A 40 -14.60 -9.79 27.16
CA GLN A 40 -14.90 -8.70 26.24
C GLN A 40 -13.76 -8.42 25.25
N ILE A 41 -12.50 -8.49 25.67
CA ILE A 41 -11.33 -8.34 24.78
C ILE A 41 -11.22 -9.53 23.80
N GLY A 42 -11.53 -10.77 24.23
CA GLY A 42 -11.57 -11.94 23.36
C GLY A 42 -12.65 -11.82 22.28
N ALA A 43 -13.88 -11.46 22.69
CA ALA A 43 -14.99 -11.23 21.79
C ALA A 43 -14.73 -10.04 20.81
N LEU A 44 -14.01 -9.02 21.27
CA LEU A 44 -13.54 -7.90 20.46
C LEU A 44 -12.59 -8.36 19.35
N LYS A 45 -11.67 -9.26 19.67
CA LYS A 45 -10.74 -9.83 18.68
C LYS A 45 -11.49 -10.61 17.61
N GLU A 46 -12.41 -11.47 17.98
CA GLU A 46 -13.20 -12.27 17.04
C GLU A 46 -14.16 -11.41 16.19
N SER A 47 -14.70 -10.33 16.75
CA SER A 47 -15.62 -9.44 16.04
C SER A 47 -14.95 -8.40 15.15
N VAL A 48 -13.68 -8.05 15.41
CA VAL A 48 -12.93 -7.07 14.59
C VAL A 48 -12.70 -7.56 13.15
N TYR A 49 -12.54 -8.86 12.94
CA TYR A 49 -12.32 -9.42 11.60
C TYR A 49 -13.43 -9.13 10.58
N PRO A 50 -14.71 -9.42 10.86
CA PRO A 50 -15.79 -9.10 9.94
C PRO A 50 -15.83 -7.60 9.61
N PHE A 51 -15.52 -6.74 10.59
CA PHE A 51 -15.54 -5.29 10.41
C PHE A 51 -14.40 -4.77 9.56
N ILE A 52 -13.19 -5.32 9.68
CA ILE A 52 -12.08 -4.97 8.79
C ILE A 52 -12.45 -5.34 7.35
N ILE A 53 -13.08 -6.48 7.14
CA ILE A 53 -13.58 -6.89 5.82
C ILE A 53 -14.63 -5.89 5.32
N VAL A 54 -15.62 -5.54 6.14
CA VAL A 54 -16.67 -4.58 5.78
C VAL A 54 -16.10 -3.19 5.50
N ILE A 55 -15.19 -2.69 6.36
CA ILE A 55 -14.51 -1.40 6.16
C ILE A 55 -13.70 -1.42 4.86
N GLY A 56 -12.97 -2.51 4.59
CA GLY A 56 -12.23 -2.69 3.34
C GLY A 56 -13.14 -2.64 2.13
N PHE A 57 -14.27 -3.36 2.14
CA PHE A 57 -15.24 -3.34 1.05
C PHE A 57 -15.96 -1.98 0.91
N LEU A 58 -16.34 -1.34 2.01
CA LEU A 58 -16.92 -0.01 1.98
C LEU A 58 -15.93 1.02 1.43
N GLY A 59 -14.66 0.96 1.83
CA GLY A 59 -13.60 1.79 1.27
C GLY A 59 -13.46 1.60 -0.24
N ILE A 60 -13.43 0.35 -0.73
CA ILE A 60 -13.40 0.05 -2.16
C ILE A 60 -14.63 0.60 -2.88
N LEU A 61 -15.83 0.43 -2.32
CA LEU A 61 -17.08 0.93 -2.90
C LEU A 61 -17.12 2.46 -2.94
N ILE A 62 -16.69 3.13 -1.88
CA ILE A 62 -16.65 4.60 -1.81
C ILE A 62 -15.63 5.12 -2.84
N VAL A 63 -14.42 4.55 -2.89
CA VAL A 63 -13.42 4.90 -3.90
C VAL A 63 -13.96 4.66 -5.30
N TRP A 64 -14.61 3.54 -5.53
CA TRP A 64 -15.22 3.21 -6.82
C TRP A 64 -16.34 4.18 -7.20
N PHE A 65 -17.21 4.56 -6.24
CA PHE A 65 -18.31 5.49 -6.49
C PHE A 65 -17.83 6.92 -6.71
N THR A 66 -16.90 7.40 -5.88
CA THR A 66 -16.39 8.77 -5.94
C THR A 66 -15.47 8.99 -7.13
N PHE A 67 -14.61 8.03 -7.46
CA PHE A 67 -13.62 8.15 -8.53
C PHE A 67 -14.04 7.45 -9.83
N GLY A 68 -14.92 6.48 -9.78
CA GLY A 68 -15.52 5.85 -10.96
C GLY A 68 -16.31 6.84 -11.81
N HIS A 69 -16.93 7.83 -11.18
CA HIS A 69 -17.60 8.94 -11.87
C HIS A 69 -16.62 9.86 -12.63
N TYR A 70 -15.34 9.90 -12.22
CA TYR A 70 -14.29 10.73 -12.82
C TYR A 70 -13.44 10.00 -13.88
N LYS A 71 -13.99 9.03 -14.58
CA LYS A 71 -13.40 8.26 -15.67
C LYS A 71 -12.38 7.20 -15.21
N PHE A 72 -12.84 5.97 -15.14
CA PHE A 72 -12.05 4.72 -15.04
C PHE A 72 -10.91 4.60 -16.10
N SER A 73 -10.90 5.47 -17.10
CA SER A 73 -9.84 5.58 -18.10
C SER A 73 -8.46 5.88 -17.53
N ARG A 74 -8.37 6.23 -16.23
CA ARG A 74 -7.07 6.45 -15.56
C ARG A 74 -6.51 5.22 -14.84
N PHE A 75 -7.28 4.16 -14.65
CA PHE A 75 -6.78 2.85 -14.24
C PHE A 75 -6.29 2.11 -15.49
N SER A 76 -5.14 2.51 -15.99
CA SER A 76 -4.64 2.13 -17.31
C SER A 76 -3.23 1.55 -17.25
N LEU A 77 -2.85 0.88 -18.32
CA LEU A 77 -1.47 0.44 -18.55
C LEU A 77 -0.50 1.62 -18.79
N GLY A 78 -1.03 2.84 -19.00
CA GLY A 78 -0.22 4.02 -19.28
C GLY A 78 0.55 3.89 -20.57
N LYS A 79 1.89 4.07 -20.48
CA LYS A 79 2.81 3.93 -21.63
C LYS A 79 3.23 2.47 -21.91
N VAL A 80 2.76 1.49 -21.15
CA VAL A 80 3.16 0.10 -21.30
C VAL A 80 2.44 -0.55 -22.48
N ILE A 81 3.20 -1.18 -23.36
CA ILE A 81 2.66 -1.93 -24.51
C ILE A 81 1.77 -3.07 -24.00
N PRO A 82 0.51 -3.20 -24.44
CA PRO A 82 -0.43 -4.21 -23.93
C PRO A 82 0.10 -5.65 -23.98
N ALA A 83 0.84 -6.01 -25.02
CA ALA A 83 1.46 -7.33 -25.14
C ALA A 83 2.54 -7.59 -24.08
N ALA A 84 3.18 -6.55 -23.54
CA ALA A 84 4.24 -6.65 -22.55
C ALA A 84 3.74 -6.46 -21.09
N LYS A 85 2.43 -6.29 -20.88
CA LYS A 85 1.84 -5.92 -19.58
C LYS A 85 2.30 -6.81 -18.42
N TRP A 86 2.21 -8.13 -18.56
CA TRP A 86 2.59 -9.08 -17.51
C TRP A 86 4.08 -9.04 -17.19
N LYS A 87 4.90 -8.95 -18.23
CA LYS A 87 6.35 -8.85 -18.10
C LYS A 87 6.74 -7.54 -17.41
N ALA A 88 6.11 -6.42 -17.77
CA ALA A 88 6.32 -5.13 -17.13
C ALA A 88 5.89 -5.16 -15.65
N MET A 89 4.71 -5.72 -15.34
CA MET A 89 4.25 -5.90 -13.96
C MET A 89 5.26 -6.68 -13.12
N THR A 90 5.71 -7.84 -13.61
CA THR A 90 6.68 -8.68 -12.92
C THR A 90 7.99 -7.94 -12.68
N ILE A 91 8.57 -7.34 -13.72
CA ILE A 91 9.86 -6.66 -13.63
C ILE A 91 9.79 -5.42 -12.72
N CYS A 92 8.69 -4.67 -12.76
CA CYS A 92 8.51 -3.53 -11.87
C CYS A 92 8.25 -3.94 -10.41
N THR A 93 7.66 -5.11 -10.17
CA THR A 93 7.34 -5.58 -8.80
C THR A 93 8.54 -6.25 -8.12
N MET A 94 9.42 -6.93 -8.87
CA MET A 94 10.55 -7.67 -8.31
C MET A 94 11.45 -6.86 -7.36
N PRO A 95 11.90 -5.64 -7.68
CA PRO A 95 12.81 -4.90 -6.81
C PRO A 95 12.18 -4.57 -5.45
N ILE A 96 10.95 -4.11 -5.43
CA ILE A 96 10.28 -3.71 -4.20
C ILE A 96 9.88 -4.93 -3.36
N LEU A 97 9.42 -6.01 -4.00
CA LEU A 97 9.15 -7.27 -3.33
C LEU A 97 10.42 -7.79 -2.65
N GLY A 98 11.53 -7.83 -3.38
CA GLY A 98 12.82 -8.25 -2.82
C GLY A 98 13.27 -7.35 -1.68
N PHE A 99 13.16 -6.03 -1.84
CA PHE A 99 13.50 -5.08 -0.78
C PHE A 99 12.63 -5.26 0.47
N THR A 100 11.34 -5.48 0.31
CA THR A 100 10.41 -5.73 1.43
C THR A 100 10.77 -7.03 2.16
N MET A 101 11.12 -8.09 1.41
CA MET A 101 11.60 -9.35 2.00
C MET A 101 12.90 -9.14 2.81
N VAL A 102 13.87 -8.41 2.28
CA VAL A 102 15.11 -8.06 2.99
C VAL A 102 14.81 -7.27 4.25
N PHE A 103 13.98 -6.26 4.14
CA PHE A 103 13.62 -5.39 5.26
C PHE A 103 12.99 -6.19 6.41
N TYR A 104 11.94 -6.97 6.15
CA TYR A 104 11.30 -7.77 7.19
C TYR A 104 12.19 -8.87 7.73
N SER A 105 13.06 -9.46 6.91
CA SER A 105 14.04 -10.43 7.38
C SER A 105 15.01 -9.82 8.37
N ILE A 106 15.54 -8.64 8.09
CA ILE A 106 16.44 -7.91 9.00
C ILE A 106 15.69 -7.57 10.30
N MET A 107 14.48 -7.01 10.21
CA MET A 107 13.68 -6.66 11.39
C MET A 107 13.43 -7.86 12.31
N ASN A 108 13.04 -9.01 11.73
CA ASN A 108 12.79 -10.22 12.48
C ASN A 108 14.08 -10.83 13.07
N LEU A 109 15.18 -10.89 12.30
CA LEU A 109 16.45 -11.47 12.76
C LEU A 109 17.07 -10.67 13.92
N PHE A 110 16.89 -9.35 13.93
CA PHE A 110 17.40 -8.48 14.99
C PHE A 110 16.36 -8.16 16.06
N HIS A 111 15.17 -8.78 16.01
CA HIS A 111 14.07 -8.56 16.96
C HIS A 111 13.67 -7.08 17.12
N LEU A 112 13.69 -6.34 16.00
CA LEU A 112 13.31 -4.94 16.00
C LEU A 112 11.78 -4.80 15.89
N ASP A 113 11.19 -3.93 16.71
CA ASP A 113 9.76 -3.63 16.65
C ASP A 113 9.42 -2.91 15.35
N PHE A 114 8.59 -3.54 14.52
CA PHE A 114 8.19 -2.98 13.23
C PHE A 114 6.70 -3.18 12.91
N LEU A 115 6.02 -4.07 13.63
CA LEU A 115 4.59 -4.29 13.40
C LEU A 115 3.74 -3.26 14.11
N PRO A 116 2.77 -2.66 13.43
CA PRO A 116 1.73 -1.89 14.11
C PRO A 116 0.99 -2.77 15.10
N LYS A 117 0.69 -2.25 16.29
CA LYS A 117 -0.03 -2.97 17.34
C LYS A 117 -1.33 -3.59 16.81
N GLN A 118 -2.02 -2.88 15.91
CA GLN A 118 -3.27 -3.32 15.32
C GLN A 118 -3.12 -4.54 14.38
N MET A 119 -1.92 -4.77 13.84
CA MET A 119 -1.66 -5.88 12.91
C MET A 119 -1.24 -7.18 13.61
N MET A 120 -0.82 -7.13 14.86
CA MET A 120 -0.31 -8.32 15.57
C MET A 120 -1.41 -9.35 15.86
N ASP A 121 -2.64 -8.91 15.96
CA ASP A 121 -3.79 -9.72 16.35
C ASP A 121 -4.69 -10.14 15.18
N ILE A 122 -4.35 -9.75 13.94
CA ILE A 122 -5.19 -10.00 12.76
C ILE A 122 -4.59 -11.12 11.91
N SER A 123 -5.41 -12.13 11.54
CA SER A 123 -4.93 -13.13 10.59
C SER A 123 -4.66 -12.51 9.23
N TYR A 124 -3.69 -13.08 8.53
CA TYR A 124 -3.26 -12.61 7.22
C TYR A 124 -4.40 -12.52 6.20
N LEU A 125 -5.35 -13.47 6.23
CA LEU A 125 -6.52 -13.49 5.35
C LEU A 125 -7.52 -12.39 5.68
N GLY A 126 -7.71 -12.04 6.96
CA GLY A 126 -8.56 -10.93 7.37
C GLY A 126 -8.00 -9.56 6.95
N PHE A 127 -6.68 -9.48 6.76
CA PHE A 127 -6.01 -8.25 6.32
C PHE A 127 -6.08 -8.02 4.80
N LEU A 128 -6.37 -9.06 4.02
CA LEU A 128 -6.37 -9.01 2.56
C LEU A 128 -7.28 -7.92 1.95
N PRO A 129 -8.56 -7.75 2.36
CA PRO A 129 -9.42 -6.70 1.83
C PRO A 129 -8.88 -5.30 2.13
N PHE A 130 -8.32 -5.10 3.32
CA PHE A 130 -7.69 -3.83 3.70
C PHE A 130 -6.47 -3.54 2.80
N ASN A 131 -5.67 -4.55 2.53
CA ASN A 131 -4.52 -4.46 1.65
C ASN A 131 -4.91 -4.13 0.20
N ILE A 132 -5.94 -4.78 -0.34
CA ILE A 132 -6.48 -4.48 -1.68
C ILE A 132 -6.93 -3.02 -1.74
N ASN A 133 -7.70 -2.56 -0.74
CA ASN A 133 -8.19 -1.18 -0.68
C ASN A 133 -7.05 -0.16 -0.59
N GLY A 134 -6.10 -0.36 0.33
CA GLY A 134 -4.94 0.51 0.49
C GLY A 134 -4.08 0.60 -0.77
N SER A 135 -3.86 -0.54 -1.44
CA SER A 135 -3.12 -0.61 -2.70
C SER A 135 -3.84 0.12 -3.84
N PHE A 136 -5.18 -0.02 -3.90
CA PHE A 136 -6.00 0.67 -4.89
C PHE A 136 -5.99 2.19 -4.67
N ILE A 137 -6.21 2.65 -3.44
CA ILE A 137 -6.16 4.07 -3.07
C ILE A 137 -4.79 4.66 -3.41
N SER A 138 -3.70 3.99 -3.00
CA SER A 138 -2.36 4.45 -3.29
C SER A 138 -2.10 4.58 -4.79
N ALA A 139 -2.38 3.55 -5.56
CA ALA A 139 -2.12 3.55 -7.00
C ALA A 139 -2.99 4.55 -7.76
N TYR A 140 -4.27 4.65 -7.42
CA TYR A 140 -5.22 5.45 -8.17
C TYR A 140 -5.22 6.93 -7.76
N ILE A 141 -5.24 7.22 -6.45
CA ILE A 141 -5.34 8.59 -5.96
C ILE A 141 -3.98 9.29 -5.96
N PHE A 142 -3.00 8.72 -5.24
CA PHE A 142 -1.71 9.42 -5.08
C PHE A 142 -0.95 9.49 -6.39
N PHE A 143 -0.91 8.41 -7.17
CA PHE A 143 -0.18 8.41 -8.43
C PHE A 143 -1.06 8.76 -9.62
N GLY A 144 -2.17 8.05 -9.81
CA GLY A 144 -3.04 8.22 -10.97
C GLY A 144 -3.74 9.58 -11.06
N ALA A 145 -4.05 10.20 -9.92
CA ALA A 145 -4.71 11.51 -9.91
C ALA A 145 -3.73 12.63 -9.53
N ILE A 146 -3.05 12.54 -8.38
CA ILE A 146 -2.23 13.64 -7.84
C ILE A 146 -0.92 13.76 -8.60
N GLN A 147 -0.13 12.70 -8.69
CA GLN A 147 1.15 12.75 -9.41
C GLN A 147 0.95 13.04 -10.90
N GLU A 148 -0.06 12.44 -11.53
CA GLU A 148 -0.37 12.71 -12.93
C GLU A 148 -0.69 14.19 -13.18
N GLU A 149 -1.44 14.83 -12.30
CA GLU A 149 -1.71 16.26 -12.42
C GLU A 149 -0.45 17.11 -12.24
N LEU A 150 0.44 16.73 -11.30
CA LEU A 150 1.72 17.42 -11.13
C LEU A 150 2.62 17.30 -12.37
N ILE A 151 2.62 16.13 -13.00
CA ILE A 151 3.36 15.90 -14.23
C ILE A 151 2.77 16.71 -15.39
N ARG A 152 1.44 16.76 -15.54
CA ARG A 152 0.75 17.59 -16.53
C ARG A 152 1.04 19.09 -16.36
N CYS A 153 1.25 19.51 -15.12
CA CYS A 153 1.67 20.87 -14.79
C CYS A 153 3.18 21.11 -14.98
N GLY A 154 3.92 20.18 -15.57
CA GLY A 154 5.36 20.29 -15.81
C GLY A 154 6.22 20.33 -14.55
N LYS A 155 5.73 19.84 -13.40
CA LYS A 155 6.48 19.87 -12.16
C LYS A 155 7.63 18.87 -12.19
N LYS A 156 8.81 19.30 -11.72
CA LYS A 156 10.01 18.46 -11.62
C LYS A 156 9.77 17.26 -10.70
N SER A 157 10.43 16.14 -10.95
CA SER A 157 10.26 14.88 -10.20
C SER A 157 10.44 15.03 -8.69
N TRP A 158 11.38 15.87 -8.24
CA TRP A 158 11.58 16.12 -6.81
C TRP A 158 10.39 16.86 -6.16
N VAL A 159 9.73 17.78 -6.91
CA VAL A 159 8.51 18.47 -6.43
C VAL A 159 7.35 17.49 -6.32
N GLN A 160 7.22 16.57 -7.29
CA GLN A 160 6.21 15.53 -7.26
C GLN A 160 6.41 14.64 -6.02
N LEU A 161 7.64 14.17 -5.80
CA LEU A 161 7.99 13.32 -4.65
C LEU A 161 7.75 14.04 -3.33
N LEU A 162 8.20 15.30 -3.19
CA LEU A 162 7.99 16.09 -1.99
C LEU A 162 6.49 16.27 -1.68
N THR A 163 5.70 16.59 -2.70
CA THR A 163 4.25 16.75 -2.54
C THR A 163 3.58 15.45 -2.07
N LEU A 164 3.92 14.32 -2.71
CA LEU A 164 3.40 13.01 -2.32
C LEU A 164 3.83 12.63 -0.89
N SER A 165 5.10 12.90 -0.52
CA SER A 165 5.61 12.61 0.82
C SER A 165 4.85 13.39 1.89
N ILE A 166 4.61 14.68 1.68
CA ILE A 166 3.82 15.51 2.61
C ILE A 166 2.38 14.99 2.72
N MET A 167 1.77 14.60 1.60
CA MET A 167 0.39 14.10 1.59
C MET A 167 0.24 12.72 2.23
N MET A 168 1.29 11.88 2.17
CA MET A 168 1.28 10.55 2.81
C MET A 168 1.72 10.56 4.28
N LEU A 169 2.31 11.65 4.77
CA LEU A 169 2.78 11.80 6.16
C LEU A 169 1.70 11.45 7.20
N PRO A 170 0.44 11.95 7.09
CA PRO A 170 -0.60 11.60 8.05
C PRO A 170 -0.87 10.09 8.14
N ALA A 171 -0.86 9.39 7.00
CA ALA A 171 -1.08 7.94 6.96
C ALA A 171 0.09 7.17 7.60
N SER A 172 1.34 7.61 7.39
CA SER A 172 2.51 6.97 7.99
C SER A 172 2.62 7.22 9.51
N MET A 173 2.18 8.38 9.98
CA MET A 173 2.14 8.71 11.42
C MET A 173 1.10 7.88 12.20
N MET A 174 0.13 7.27 11.52
CA MET A 174 -0.84 6.37 12.15
C MET A 174 -0.28 4.97 12.44
N SER A 175 0.92 4.65 11.93
CA SER A 175 1.59 3.40 12.23
C SER A 175 2.26 3.48 13.59
N VAL A 176 1.69 2.80 14.59
CA VAL A 176 2.16 2.81 15.98
C VAL A 176 2.77 1.45 16.32
N THR A 177 3.90 1.45 17.05
CA THR A 177 4.51 0.23 17.57
C THR A 177 3.62 -0.42 18.65
N PRO A 178 3.88 -1.67 19.06
CA PRO A 178 3.21 -2.27 20.21
C PRO A 178 3.33 -1.46 21.50
N SER A 179 4.43 -0.71 21.68
CA SER A 179 4.66 0.20 22.81
C SER A 179 3.84 1.50 22.75
N GLY A 180 3.26 1.84 21.60
CA GLY A 180 2.49 3.06 21.41
C GLY A 180 3.25 4.20 20.73
N ASP A 181 4.52 4.00 20.40
CA ASP A 181 5.36 5.00 19.71
C ASP A 181 5.16 4.98 18.19
N ILE A 182 5.55 6.06 17.51
CA ILE A 182 5.55 6.11 16.04
C ILE A 182 6.54 5.08 15.50
N ASN A 183 6.08 4.24 14.59
CA ASN A 183 6.92 3.21 13.97
C ASN A 183 7.83 3.80 12.89
N VAL A 184 9.02 4.25 13.31
CA VAL A 184 10.02 4.86 12.41
C VAL A 184 10.43 3.88 11.31
N ASN A 185 10.56 2.59 11.61
CA ASN A 185 10.98 1.58 10.64
C ASN A 185 9.97 1.44 9.49
N LEU A 186 8.67 1.37 9.79
CA LEU A 186 7.61 1.35 8.77
C LEU A 186 7.51 2.68 8.02
N THR A 187 7.77 3.80 8.68
CA THR A 187 7.81 5.11 8.02
C THR A 187 8.93 5.18 6.99
N VAL A 188 10.12 4.68 7.32
CA VAL A 188 11.26 4.59 6.38
C VAL A 188 10.95 3.67 5.21
N LEU A 189 10.41 2.46 5.48
CA LEU A 189 9.98 1.54 4.43
C LEU A 189 8.95 2.17 3.50
N GLY A 190 7.94 2.84 4.09
CA GLY A 190 6.90 3.55 3.33
C GLY A 190 7.48 4.64 2.43
N PHE A 191 8.45 5.42 2.93
CA PHE A 191 9.12 6.47 2.15
C PHE A 191 9.94 5.89 0.98
N ILE A 192 10.70 4.83 1.20
CA ILE A 192 11.46 4.16 0.14
C ILE A 192 10.51 3.60 -0.92
N THR A 193 9.42 2.96 -0.50
CA THR A 193 8.38 2.46 -1.40
C THR A 193 7.76 3.59 -2.21
N LEU A 194 7.46 4.73 -1.58
CA LEU A 194 6.93 5.91 -2.25
C LEU A 194 7.87 6.45 -3.31
N CYS A 195 9.17 6.57 -3.00
CA CYS A 195 10.20 7.01 -3.94
C CYS A 195 10.25 6.10 -5.17
N TYR A 196 10.28 4.79 -4.93
CA TYR A 196 10.29 3.80 -6.00
C TYR A 196 9.02 3.85 -6.85
N CYS A 197 7.86 3.88 -6.23
CA CYS A 197 6.58 3.96 -6.92
C CYS A 197 6.43 5.23 -7.74
N SER A 198 6.84 6.38 -7.18
CA SER A 198 6.83 7.65 -7.90
C SER A 198 7.71 7.62 -9.14
N TRP A 199 8.88 6.99 -9.04
CA TRP A 199 9.78 6.80 -10.17
C TRP A 199 9.19 5.86 -11.24
N ILE A 200 8.65 4.69 -10.83
CA ILE A 200 7.98 3.75 -11.76
C ILE A 200 6.80 4.42 -12.46
N TYR A 201 5.98 5.16 -11.70
CA TYR A 201 4.85 5.88 -12.30
C TYR A 201 5.32 6.91 -13.30
N GLY A 202 6.36 7.68 -12.98
CA GLY A 202 6.94 8.66 -13.89
C GLY A 202 7.36 8.06 -15.24
N LYS A 203 7.84 6.80 -15.24
CA LYS A 203 8.25 6.07 -16.44
C LYS A 203 7.07 5.41 -17.17
N THR A 204 6.21 4.72 -16.44
CA THR A 204 5.18 3.85 -17.04
C THR A 204 3.82 4.52 -17.20
N ARG A 205 3.50 5.51 -16.38
CA ARG A 205 2.16 6.12 -16.24
C ARG A 205 1.06 5.09 -15.97
N SER A 206 1.43 3.93 -15.46
CA SER A 206 0.52 2.79 -15.26
C SER A 206 0.07 2.68 -13.80
N THR A 207 -1.19 2.93 -13.55
CA THR A 207 -1.80 2.73 -12.23
C THR A 207 -1.98 1.25 -11.91
N ILE A 208 -2.18 0.40 -12.94
CA ILE A 208 -2.31 -1.05 -12.77
C ILE A 208 -1.00 -1.65 -12.26
N ILE A 209 0.15 -1.25 -12.81
CA ILE A 209 1.45 -1.71 -12.33
C ILE A 209 1.66 -1.30 -10.88
N LEU A 210 1.31 -0.07 -10.51
CA LEU A 210 1.43 0.38 -9.13
C LEU A 210 0.50 -0.35 -8.17
N PHE A 211 -0.72 -0.63 -8.59
CA PHE A 211 -1.64 -1.45 -7.80
C PHE A 211 -1.05 -2.82 -7.50
N VAL A 212 -0.58 -3.53 -8.53
CA VAL A 212 0.04 -4.86 -8.37
C VAL A 212 1.29 -4.77 -7.49
N LEU A 213 2.11 -3.74 -7.67
CA LEU A 213 3.32 -3.51 -6.91
C LEU A 213 3.02 -3.33 -5.41
N TYR A 214 2.10 -2.44 -5.05
CA TYR A 214 1.67 -2.24 -3.67
C TYR A 214 1.02 -3.49 -3.09
N PHE A 215 0.12 -4.11 -3.83
CA PHE A 215 -0.57 -5.30 -3.40
C PHE A 215 0.41 -6.45 -3.08
N VAL A 216 1.32 -6.75 -4.01
CA VAL A 216 2.28 -7.83 -3.85
C VAL A 216 3.31 -7.53 -2.76
N SER A 217 3.79 -6.30 -2.63
CA SER A 217 4.73 -5.93 -1.56
C SER A 217 4.13 -6.10 -0.17
N ASN A 218 2.82 -5.87 -0.04
CA ASN A 218 2.11 -6.07 1.22
C ASN A 218 1.71 -7.54 1.48
N LEU A 219 1.94 -8.45 0.54
CA LEU A 219 1.75 -9.90 0.74
C LEU A 219 2.94 -10.59 1.41
N VAL A 220 4.06 -9.91 1.59
CA VAL A 220 5.22 -10.48 2.30
C VAL A 220 4.86 -10.68 3.77
N PRO A 221 5.10 -11.89 4.34
CA PRO A 221 4.83 -12.13 5.75
C PRO A 221 5.62 -11.17 6.65
N PHE A 222 4.92 -10.49 7.54
CA PHE A 222 5.53 -9.52 8.44
C PHE A 222 6.31 -10.18 9.58
N HIS A 223 5.89 -11.39 10.00
CA HIS A 223 6.47 -12.08 11.13
C HIS A 223 6.68 -13.56 10.82
N PHE A 224 7.82 -14.09 11.24
CA PHE A 224 8.15 -15.51 11.16
C PHE A 224 9.07 -15.89 12.34
N GLU A 225 8.80 -17.03 12.96
CA GLU A 225 9.55 -17.51 14.14
C GLU A 225 10.86 -18.18 13.74
N SER A 226 10.95 -18.72 12.52
CA SER A 226 12.11 -19.48 12.06
C SER A 226 13.22 -18.58 11.55
N LYS A 227 14.37 -18.60 12.25
CA LYS A 227 15.60 -17.92 11.80
C LYS A 227 16.08 -18.41 10.43
N VAL A 228 15.88 -19.71 10.13
CA VAL A 228 16.25 -20.30 8.84
C VAL A 228 15.42 -19.66 7.71
N LEU A 229 14.11 -19.54 7.93
CA LEU A 229 13.22 -18.86 6.97
C LEU A 229 13.64 -17.40 6.78
N GLY A 230 14.01 -16.69 7.85
CA GLY A 230 14.52 -15.32 7.79
C GLY A 230 15.76 -15.19 6.91
N ILE A 231 16.73 -16.09 7.07
CA ILE A 231 17.95 -16.10 6.24
C ILE A 231 17.62 -16.42 4.78
N LEU A 232 16.74 -17.39 4.52
CA LEU A 232 16.32 -17.73 3.16
C LEU A 232 15.61 -16.55 2.47
N LEU A 233 14.72 -15.87 3.18
CA LEU A 233 14.03 -14.67 2.67
C LEU A 233 15.00 -13.51 2.44
N LEU A 234 16.03 -13.34 3.28
CA LEU A 234 17.08 -12.35 3.10
C LEU A 234 17.87 -12.60 1.82
N ILE A 235 18.28 -13.83 1.58
CA ILE A 235 19.04 -14.22 0.38
C ILE A 235 18.16 -14.05 -0.87
N ALA A 236 16.94 -14.61 -0.84
CA ALA A 236 16.00 -14.53 -1.95
C ALA A 236 15.61 -13.07 -2.26
N GLY A 237 15.33 -12.27 -1.22
CA GLY A 237 15.01 -10.87 -1.33
C GLY A 237 16.15 -10.04 -1.93
N THR A 238 17.39 -10.30 -1.50
CA THR A 238 18.57 -9.64 -2.07
C THR A 238 18.74 -9.98 -3.57
N ALA A 239 18.60 -11.25 -3.92
CA ALA A 239 18.67 -11.70 -5.31
C ALA A 239 17.56 -11.06 -6.18
N LEU A 240 16.32 -11.00 -5.66
CA LEU A 240 15.19 -10.38 -6.33
C LEU A 240 15.40 -8.85 -6.49
N THR A 241 15.93 -8.19 -5.49
CA THR A 241 16.20 -6.74 -5.56
C THR A 241 17.22 -6.44 -6.64
N ILE A 242 18.39 -7.09 -6.59
CA ILE A 242 19.48 -6.85 -7.54
C ILE A 242 19.07 -7.29 -8.95
N GLY A 243 18.55 -8.51 -9.09
CA GLY A 243 18.09 -9.04 -10.37
C GLY A 243 16.94 -8.24 -10.96
N GLY A 244 16.01 -7.78 -10.11
CA GLY A 244 14.90 -6.93 -10.48
C GLY A 244 15.35 -5.58 -11.01
N PHE A 245 16.26 -4.88 -10.35
CA PHE A 245 16.83 -3.62 -10.85
C PHE A 245 17.61 -3.81 -12.15
N ALA A 246 18.39 -4.88 -12.27
CA ALA A 246 19.11 -5.19 -13.51
C ALA A 246 18.16 -5.49 -14.67
N ALA A 247 17.06 -6.22 -14.40
CA ALA A 247 16.04 -6.48 -15.41
C ALA A 247 15.24 -5.22 -15.78
N LEU A 248 14.93 -4.38 -14.78
CA LEU A 248 14.20 -3.14 -14.95
C LEU A 248 14.97 -2.16 -15.86
N SER A 249 16.26 -1.95 -15.56
CA SER A 249 17.09 -1.02 -16.34
C SER A 249 17.28 -1.44 -17.80
N ARG A 250 17.35 -2.74 -18.06
CA ARG A 250 17.57 -3.27 -19.42
C ARG A 250 16.29 -3.42 -20.22
N LYS A 251 15.22 -3.93 -19.61
CA LYS A 251 14.03 -4.38 -20.33
C LYS A 251 12.83 -3.43 -20.27
N LEU A 252 12.74 -2.57 -19.24
CA LEU A 252 11.61 -1.65 -19.15
C LEU A 252 11.51 -0.70 -20.35
N PRO A 253 12.61 -0.08 -20.84
CA PRO A 253 12.54 0.80 -22.01
C PRO A 253 11.96 0.12 -23.27
N GLU A 254 12.21 -1.18 -23.44
CA GLU A 254 11.70 -1.96 -24.60
C GLU A 254 10.19 -2.22 -24.53
N MET A 255 9.59 -2.08 -23.35
CA MET A 255 8.17 -2.35 -23.09
C MET A 255 7.32 -1.09 -23.07
N LEU A 256 7.94 0.07 -23.21
CA LEU A 256 7.24 1.34 -23.24
C LEU A 256 7.01 1.79 -24.68
N VAL A 257 5.85 2.40 -24.92
CA VAL A 257 5.58 3.10 -26.17
C VAL A 257 6.55 4.26 -26.26
N LYS A 258 7.31 4.33 -27.36
CA LYS A 258 8.20 5.48 -27.62
C LYS A 258 7.34 6.70 -27.89
N ASP A 259 7.62 7.79 -27.22
CA ASP A 259 7.01 9.07 -27.56
C ASP A 259 7.62 9.51 -28.92
N GLU A 260 6.80 9.83 -29.89
CA GLU A 260 7.22 10.22 -31.26
C GLU A 260 8.04 11.54 -31.29
N ASN A 261 8.28 12.15 -30.14
CA ASN A 261 8.94 13.46 -29.98
C ASN A 261 10.20 13.42 -29.09
N GLU A 262 10.85 12.26 -28.89
CA GLU A 262 12.18 12.20 -28.26
C GLU A 262 13.28 12.01 -29.34
#